data_05a1973557ab7e47bdd410607216cb07
#
_entry.id   05a1973557ab7e47bdd410607216cb07
#
_cell.length_a   1.000
_cell.length_b   1.000
_cell.length_c   1.000
_cell.angle_alpha   90.00
_cell.angle_beta   90.00
_cell.angle_gamma   90.00
#
_symmetry.space_group_name_H-M   'P 1'
#
loop_
_entity.id
_entity.type
_entity.pdbx_description
1 polymer ?
#
loop_
_entity_poly.entity_id
_entity_poly.type
_entity_poly.pdbx_seq_one_letter_code
_entity_poly.pdbx_strand_id
1 'polypeptide(L)'
;LLVKAGSGALTFGVPSSPGVPAALAEHTITLTYNDSAAVAQLFAECGGQIAAIIVEPVAGNMNCIPPVPGFLETLRQVCDEHGSVLIFDEVMTGFRVGLQGAQGLYGITPDLTTLGKVIGGGMPVGAFGGCRKIMEKLAPLGPVYQAGTLSGNPVAMAAGLKTLELISQAGFYDTLSAKTERLVTGLKAAAQQAGIPLSTHNVGGMFGLFFSETANITRFAEVMHCDQERFKRFFHAMLAEGVYLAPSAFEAGFVSIAHTDADIDSTIAKAAAIFKHL
;
A
#
# COMPACT_ATOMS: atom_id res chain seq x y z
N LEU A 1 -10.74 4.21 11.24
CA LEU A 1 -10.64 3.54 12.53
C LEU A 1 -9.18 3.45 12.92
N LEU A 2 -8.82 4.15 13.98
CA LEU A 2 -7.45 4.22 14.48
C LEU A 2 -7.32 3.22 15.62
N VAL A 3 -7.21 1.96 15.25
CA VAL A 3 -7.04 0.85 16.19
C VAL A 3 -5.63 0.30 16.07
N LYS A 4 -5.37 -0.84 16.63
CA LYS A 4 -4.11 -1.58 16.63
C LYS A 4 -3.64 -1.92 15.19
N ALA A 5 -3.35 -0.89 14.40
CA ALA A 5 -2.99 -1.04 12.98
C ALA A 5 -1.69 -0.29 12.67
N GLY A 6 -1.05 -0.68 11.60
CA GLY A 6 0.16 -0.07 11.06
C GLY A 6 -0.02 1.39 10.61
N SER A 7 0.77 1.87 9.67
CA SER A 7 0.78 3.23 9.14
C SER A 7 1.76 4.16 9.85
N GLY A 8 1.55 5.46 9.75
CA GLY A 8 2.37 6.48 10.39
C GLY A 8 2.62 6.25 11.88
N ALA A 9 1.70 5.56 12.57
CA ALA A 9 1.89 5.16 13.97
C ALA A 9 3.08 4.20 14.17
N LEU A 10 3.34 3.31 13.23
CA LEU A 10 4.51 2.41 13.25
C LEU A 10 5.81 3.17 12.99
N THR A 11 5.78 4.13 12.08
CA THR A 11 6.93 5.02 11.82
C THR A 11 7.36 5.77 13.08
N PHE A 12 6.40 6.13 13.95
CA PHE A 12 6.66 6.78 15.24
C PHE A 12 6.80 5.79 16.42
N GLY A 13 6.74 4.48 16.17
CA GLY A 13 6.85 3.46 17.21
C GLY A 13 5.63 3.37 18.15
N VAL A 14 4.49 3.92 17.76
CA VAL A 14 3.25 3.92 18.56
C VAL A 14 2.29 2.86 18.02
N PRO A 15 2.04 1.77 18.76
CA PRO A 15 1.25 0.63 18.26
C PRO A 15 -0.27 0.84 18.27
N SER A 16 -0.75 1.97 18.83
CA SER A 16 -2.18 2.34 18.88
C SER A 16 -2.32 3.85 18.86
N SER A 17 -3.45 4.36 18.35
CA SER A 17 -3.69 5.80 18.29
C SER A 17 -4.11 6.35 19.64
N PRO A 18 -3.32 7.25 20.27
CA PRO A 18 -3.70 7.92 21.52
C PRO A 18 -5.01 8.69 21.37
N GLY A 19 -5.83 8.70 22.41
CA GLY A 19 -7.09 9.42 22.42
C GLY A 19 -8.29 8.68 21.85
N VAL A 20 -8.12 7.48 21.27
CA VAL A 20 -9.24 6.62 20.89
C VAL A 20 -9.73 5.86 22.13
N PRO A 21 -11.02 6.01 22.53
CA PRO A 21 -11.57 5.27 23.66
C PRO A 21 -11.50 3.75 23.43
N ALA A 22 -11.14 2.98 24.47
CA ALA A 22 -11.05 1.52 24.37
C ALA A 22 -12.36 0.88 23.89
N ALA A 23 -13.51 1.38 24.34
CA ALA A 23 -14.83 0.92 23.91
C ALA A 23 -15.11 1.05 22.41
N LEU A 24 -14.39 1.92 21.69
CA LEU A 24 -14.46 1.98 20.23
C LEU A 24 -13.45 1.04 19.57
N ALA A 25 -12.25 0.91 20.15
CA ALA A 25 -11.19 0.08 19.61
C ALA A 25 -11.52 -1.43 19.70
N GLU A 26 -12.24 -1.86 20.73
CA GLU A 26 -12.62 -3.27 20.94
C GLU A 26 -13.57 -3.82 19.87
N HIS A 27 -14.27 -2.95 19.11
CA HIS A 27 -15.11 -3.36 17.99
C HIS A 27 -14.32 -3.66 16.70
N THR A 28 -12.99 -3.54 16.74
CA THR A 28 -12.13 -3.82 15.59
C THR A 28 -11.14 -4.94 15.92
N ILE A 29 -11.31 -6.06 15.24
CA ILE A 29 -10.40 -7.19 15.34
C ILE A 29 -9.28 -6.99 14.32
N THR A 30 -8.03 -7.09 14.74
CA THR A 30 -6.86 -7.04 13.86
C THR A 30 -6.28 -8.42 13.66
N LEU A 31 -6.05 -8.80 12.40
CA LEU A 31 -5.43 -10.07 12.02
C LEU A 31 -4.08 -9.82 11.33
N THR A 32 -3.26 -10.84 11.30
CA THR A 32 -2.00 -10.81 10.56
C THR A 32 -2.28 -10.82 9.06
N TYR A 33 -1.69 -9.87 8.34
CA TYR A 33 -1.75 -9.83 6.88
C TYR A 33 -1.13 -11.09 6.27
N ASN A 34 -1.71 -11.61 5.19
CA ASN A 34 -1.30 -12.87 4.55
C ASN A 34 -1.52 -14.14 5.40
N ASP A 35 -2.41 -14.09 6.40
CA ASP A 35 -2.76 -15.26 7.22
C ASP A 35 -4.21 -15.70 6.95
N SER A 36 -4.41 -16.40 5.82
CA SER A 36 -5.73 -16.94 5.45
C SER A 36 -6.31 -17.91 6.49
N ALA A 37 -5.45 -18.66 7.19
CA ALA A 37 -5.89 -19.60 8.20
C ALA A 37 -6.51 -18.88 9.42
N ALA A 38 -5.86 -17.79 9.89
CA ALA A 38 -6.41 -16.99 10.98
C ALA A 38 -7.74 -16.31 10.58
N VAL A 39 -7.86 -15.86 9.32
CA VAL A 39 -9.12 -15.30 8.79
C VAL A 39 -10.22 -16.37 8.81
N ALA A 40 -9.96 -17.53 8.25
CA ALA A 40 -10.96 -18.63 8.19
C ALA A 40 -11.38 -19.08 9.60
N GLN A 41 -10.43 -19.20 10.52
CA GLN A 41 -10.71 -19.55 11.91
C GLN A 41 -11.62 -18.51 12.58
N LEU A 42 -11.30 -17.21 12.48
CA LEU A 42 -12.11 -16.15 13.06
C LEU A 42 -13.55 -16.18 12.52
N PHE A 43 -13.70 -16.35 11.21
CA PHE A 43 -15.03 -16.40 10.58
C PHE A 43 -15.81 -17.65 10.96
N ALA A 44 -15.15 -18.79 11.18
CA ALA A 44 -15.81 -19.99 11.72
C ALA A 44 -16.31 -19.76 13.16
N GLU A 45 -15.61 -18.98 13.96
CA GLU A 45 -15.98 -18.70 15.36
C GLU A 45 -17.06 -17.63 15.50
N CYS A 46 -16.97 -16.53 14.74
CA CYS A 46 -17.85 -15.38 14.91
C CYS A 46 -18.22 -14.63 13.61
N GLY A 47 -18.09 -15.26 12.45
CA GLY A 47 -18.31 -14.61 11.14
C GLY A 47 -19.66 -13.90 11.00
N GLY A 48 -20.72 -14.44 11.59
CA GLY A 48 -22.04 -13.79 11.62
C GLY A 48 -22.12 -12.48 12.42
N GLN A 49 -21.06 -12.13 13.17
CA GLN A 49 -20.95 -10.87 13.90
C GLN A 49 -19.99 -9.87 13.23
N ILE A 50 -19.33 -10.28 12.15
CA ILE A 50 -18.38 -9.45 11.42
C ILE A 50 -19.12 -8.64 10.36
N ALA A 51 -19.14 -7.32 10.53
CA ALA A 51 -19.81 -6.42 9.58
C ALA A 51 -19.01 -6.23 8.29
N ALA A 52 -17.68 -6.11 8.40
CA ALA A 52 -16.82 -5.83 7.26
C ALA A 52 -15.37 -6.28 7.52
N ILE A 53 -14.66 -6.56 6.42
CA ILE A 53 -13.19 -6.60 6.38
C ILE A 53 -12.71 -5.37 5.61
N ILE A 54 -11.71 -4.64 6.16
CA ILE A 54 -10.97 -3.63 5.41
C ILE A 54 -9.50 -4.07 5.31
N VAL A 55 -8.95 -3.98 4.10
CA VAL A 55 -7.59 -4.43 3.82
C VAL A 55 -6.96 -3.59 2.70
N GLU A 56 -5.67 -3.28 2.84
CA GLU A 56 -4.86 -2.85 1.69
C GLU A 56 -4.56 -4.08 0.82
N PRO A 57 -5.01 -4.14 -0.45
CA PRO A 57 -4.77 -5.33 -1.28
C PRO A 57 -3.29 -5.55 -1.61
N VAL A 58 -2.48 -4.50 -1.58
CA VAL A 58 -1.02 -4.54 -1.39
C VAL A 58 -0.73 -3.64 -0.22
N ALA A 59 -0.19 -4.18 0.86
CA ALA A 59 0.12 -3.38 2.02
C ALA A 59 1.26 -2.41 1.73
N GLY A 60 1.05 -1.12 2.01
CA GLY A 60 2.02 -0.04 1.78
C GLY A 60 2.44 0.68 3.06
N ASN A 61 1.79 0.37 4.18
CA ASN A 61 2.04 0.96 5.49
C ASN A 61 2.89 0.05 6.42
N MET A 62 3.38 -1.05 5.89
CA MET A 62 4.40 -1.90 6.49
C MET A 62 5.49 -2.24 5.45
N ASN A 63 5.94 -1.21 4.70
CA ASN A 63 6.70 -1.32 3.48
C ASN A 63 5.80 -1.88 2.33
N CYS A 64 6.33 -2.34 1.22
CA CYS A 64 5.54 -2.89 0.11
C CYS A 64 5.43 -4.40 0.25
N ILE A 65 4.29 -4.90 0.75
CA ILE A 65 4.03 -6.33 0.91
C ILE A 65 2.87 -6.76 0.02
N PRO A 66 3.12 -7.51 -1.06
CA PRO A 66 2.06 -8.09 -1.88
C PRO A 66 1.26 -9.17 -1.12
N PRO A 67 0.01 -9.42 -1.51
CA PRO A 67 -0.75 -10.54 -0.99
C PRO A 67 -0.12 -11.86 -1.47
N VAL A 68 -0.05 -12.85 -0.59
CA VAL A 68 0.30 -14.21 -1.02
C VAL A 68 -0.87 -14.83 -1.79
N PRO A 69 -0.61 -15.77 -2.72
CA PRO A 69 -1.68 -16.46 -3.45
C PRO A 69 -2.74 -17.05 -2.52
N GLY A 70 -4.00 -16.83 -2.81
CA GLY A 70 -5.12 -17.32 -2.02
C GLY A 70 -5.58 -16.40 -0.87
N PHE A 71 -4.79 -15.38 -0.50
CA PHE A 71 -5.16 -14.52 0.63
C PHE A 71 -6.38 -13.64 0.32
N LEU A 72 -6.36 -12.89 -0.78
CA LEU A 72 -7.48 -12.02 -1.15
C LEU A 72 -8.72 -12.82 -1.53
N GLU A 73 -8.55 -13.96 -2.16
CA GLU A 73 -9.62 -14.91 -2.47
C GLU A 73 -10.29 -15.43 -1.19
N THR A 74 -9.52 -15.73 -0.16
CA THR A 74 -10.07 -16.14 1.16
C THR A 74 -10.88 -15.00 1.77
N LEU A 75 -10.41 -13.75 1.72
CA LEU A 75 -11.17 -12.60 2.24
C LEU A 75 -12.51 -12.45 1.50
N ARG A 76 -12.49 -12.56 0.17
CA ARG A 76 -13.74 -12.47 -0.61
C ARG A 76 -14.69 -13.60 -0.26
N GLN A 77 -14.19 -14.83 -0.21
CA GLN A 77 -14.98 -16.02 0.10
C GLN A 77 -15.69 -15.91 1.46
N VAL A 78 -14.95 -15.61 2.54
CA VAL A 78 -15.57 -15.52 3.87
C VAL A 78 -16.58 -14.37 3.98
N CYS A 79 -16.33 -13.25 3.26
CA CYS A 79 -17.31 -12.18 3.20
C CYS A 79 -18.60 -12.61 2.49
N ASP A 80 -18.51 -13.35 1.39
CA ASP A 80 -19.67 -13.87 0.66
C ASP A 80 -20.46 -14.88 1.49
N GLU A 81 -19.78 -15.79 2.18
CA GLU A 81 -20.40 -16.83 3.00
C GLU A 81 -21.13 -16.26 4.23
N HIS A 82 -20.63 -15.19 4.83
CA HIS A 82 -21.16 -14.61 6.07
C HIS A 82 -21.94 -13.30 5.87
N GLY A 83 -22.00 -12.77 4.65
CA GLY A 83 -22.71 -11.53 4.34
C GLY A 83 -21.97 -10.29 4.84
N SER A 84 -20.67 -10.39 5.09
CA SER A 84 -19.79 -9.27 5.48
C SER A 84 -19.38 -8.45 4.26
N VAL A 85 -19.10 -7.17 4.46
CA VAL A 85 -18.64 -6.25 3.40
C VAL A 85 -17.13 -6.34 3.25
N LEU A 86 -16.63 -6.64 2.05
CA LEU A 86 -15.20 -6.53 1.74
C LEU A 86 -14.88 -5.12 1.26
N ILE A 87 -13.97 -4.44 1.94
CA ILE A 87 -13.51 -3.09 1.60
C ILE A 87 -12.04 -3.16 1.21
N PHE A 88 -11.70 -2.79 -0.03
CA PHE A 88 -10.32 -2.57 -0.42
C PHE A 88 -9.91 -1.14 -0.13
N ASP A 89 -8.90 -0.98 0.72
CA ASP A 89 -8.20 0.29 0.87
C ASP A 89 -7.20 0.44 -0.28
N GLU A 90 -7.67 1.05 -1.35
CA GLU A 90 -6.86 1.38 -2.52
C GLU A 90 -6.38 2.85 -2.51
N VAL A 91 -6.33 3.47 -1.34
CA VAL A 91 -5.77 4.82 -1.22
C VAL A 91 -4.33 4.88 -1.71
N MET A 92 -3.57 3.81 -1.56
CA MET A 92 -2.19 3.72 -2.07
C MET A 92 -2.10 3.02 -3.42
N THR A 93 -2.82 1.92 -3.61
CA THR A 93 -2.75 1.07 -4.80
C THR A 93 -3.59 1.56 -5.98
N GLY A 94 -4.72 2.23 -5.69
CA GLY A 94 -5.64 2.72 -6.71
C GLY A 94 -4.93 3.65 -7.72
N PHE A 95 -5.03 3.30 -8.99
CA PHE A 95 -4.38 4.00 -10.10
C PHE A 95 -2.84 4.11 -10.00
N ARG A 96 -2.22 3.36 -9.08
CA ARG A 96 -0.76 3.29 -8.92
C ARG A 96 -0.19 1.98 -9.42
N VAL A 97 -0.85 0.87 -9.11
CA VAL A 97 -0.39 -0.47 -9.53
C VAL A 97 -0.98 -0.90 -10.88
N GLY A 98 -1.99 -0.21 -11.34
CA GLY A 98 -2.68 -0.42 -12.61
C GLY A 98 -3.86 0.52 -12.76
N LEU A 99 -4.41 0.68 -13.97
CA LEU A 99 -5.56 1.55 -14.24
C LEU A 99 -6.81 1.11 -13.45
N GLN A 100 -6.97 -0.19 -13.23
CA GLN A 100 -8.06 -0.77 -12.46
C GLN A 100 -7.68 -1.02 -11.00
N GLY A 101 -6.57 -0.44 -10.51
CA GLY A 101 -6.07 -0.68 -9.16
C GLY A 101 -5.65 -2.12 -8.91
N ALA A 102 -5.50 -2.47 -7.64
CA ALA A 102 -5.16 -3.82 -7.23
C ALA A 102 -6.33 -4.80 -7.45
N GLN A 103 -7.57 -4.34 -7.37
CA GLN A 103 -8.74 -5.18 -7.67
C GLN A 103 -8.68 -5.73 -9.10
N GLY A 104 -8.28 -4.92 -10.08
CA GLY A 104 -8.08 -5.39 -11.45
C GLY A 104 -6.86 -6.30 -11.60
N LEU A 105 -5.78 -5.99 -10.89
CA LEU A 105 -4.54 -6.77 -10.93
C LEU A 105 -4.72 -8.21 -10.39
N TYR A 106 -5.46 -8.34 -9.29
CA TYR A 106 -5.69 -9.64 -8.64
C TYR A 106 -7.02 -10.30 -9.01
N GLY A 107 -7.87 -9.63 -9.79
CA GLY A 107 -9.17 -10.17 -10.21
C GLY A 107 -10.18 -10.33 -9.08
N ILE A 108 -10.05 -9.58 -8.00
CA ILE A 108 -10.97 -9.61 -6.85
C ILE A 108 -11.81 -8.34 -6.85
N THR A 109 -13.12 -8.47 -6.83
CA THR A 109 -14.04 -7.33 -6.73
C THR A 109 -14.49 -7.14 -5.28
N PRO A 110 -14.08 -6.05 -4.60
CA PRO A 110 -14.59 -5.72 -3.28
C PRO A 110 -16.01 -5.16 -3.36
N ASP A 111 -16.73 -5.12 -2.23
CA ASP A 111 -18.01 -4.45 -2.14
C ASP A 111 -17.87 -2.92 -2.10
N LEU A 112 -16.81 -2.44 -1.46
CA LEU A 112 -16.42 -1.03 -1.40
C LEU A 112 -14.94 -0.86 -1.66
N THR A 113 -14.59 0.27 -2.26
CA THR A 113 -13.20 0.71 -2.48
C THR A 113 -13.02 2.11 -1.93
N THR A 114 -11.93 2.35 -1.20
CA THR A 114 -11.49 3.70 -0.83
C THR A 114 -10.35 4.13 -1.73
N LEU A 115 -10.34 5.40 -2.15
CA LEU A 115 -9.37 5.97 -3.07
C LEU A 115 -8.84 7.31 -2.52
N GLY A 116 -7.62 7.65 -2.88
CA GLY A 116 -6.97 8.90 -2.51
C GLY A 116 -5.69 9.10 -3.32
N LYS A 117 -4.75 9.86 -2.79
CA LYS A 117 -3.40 10.06 -3.37
C LYS A 117 -3.43 10.33 -4.89
N VAL A 118 -3.20 9.33 -5.73
CA VAL A 118 -3.09 9.46 -7.20
C VAL A 118 -4.29 10.16 -7.82
N ILE A 119 -5.53 9.85 -7.36
CA ILE A 119 -6.74 10.46 -7.92
C ILE A 119 -6.81 11.98 -7.75
N GLY A 120 -6.02 12.53 -6.84
CA GLY A 120 -5.95 13.97 -6.62
C GLY A 120 -4.93 14.70 -7.50
N GLY A 121 -4.06 13.97 -8.22
CA GLY A 121 -3.01 14.60 -9.03
C GLY A 121 -2.10 15.54 -8.24
N GLY A 122 -1.78 15.17 -6.98
CA GLY A 122 -1.01 15.98 -6.03
C GLY A 122 -1.88 16.88 -5.13
N MET A 123 -3.18 17.00 -5.41
CA MET A 123 -4.12 17.77 -4.58
C MET A 123 -4.84 16.85 -3.58
N PRO A 124 -5.32 17.40 -2.42
CA PRO A 124 -6.01 16.62 -1.41
C PRO A 124 -7.37 16.15 -1.91
N VAL A 125 -7.52 14.84 -2.12
CA VAL A 125 -8.75 14.17 -2.52
C VAL A 125 -8.88 12.85 -1.78
N GLY A 126 -10.08 12.56 -1.32
CA GLY A 126 -10.49 11.24 -0.87
C GLY A 126 -11.80 10.87 -1.55
N ALA A 127 -11.96 9.62 -1.90
CA ALA A 127 -13.19 9.08 -2.47
C ALA A 127 -13.44 7.67 -1.95
N PHE A 128 -14.70 7.27 -1.98
CA PHE A 128 -15.09 5.88 -1.77
C PHE A 128 -16.29 5.57 -2.67
N GLY A 129 -16.42 4.32 -3.02
CA GLY A 129 -17.50 3.85 -3.88
C GLY A 129 -17.56 2.33 -3.92
N GLY A 130 -18.51 1.78 -4.67
CA GLY A 130 -18.65 0.35 -4.84
C GLY A 130 -20.08 -0.09 -5.13
N CYS A 131 -20.50 -1.18 -4.50
CA CYS A 131 -21.81 -1.79 -4.71
C CYS A 131 -22.96 -0.77 -4.54
N ARG A 132 -23.78 -0.61 -5.60
CA ARG A 132 -24.92 0.31 -5.63
C ARG A 132 -25.83 0.18 -4.41
N LYS A 133 -26.15 -1.05 -4.00
CA LYS A 133 -27.02 -1.33 -2.85
C LYS A 133 -26.48 -0.71 -1.54
N ILE A 134 -25.14 -0.63 -1.40
CA ILE A 134 -24.51 0.00 -0.25
C ILE A 134 -24.47 1.51 -0.45
N MET A 135 -24.07 1.98 -1.63
CA MET A 135 -23.95 3.42 -1.92
C MET A 135 -25.29 4.16 -1.86
N GLU A 136 -26.40 3.50 -2.19
CA GLU A 136 -27.76 4.07 -2.06
C GLU A 136 -28.18 4.31 -0.59
N LYS A 137 -27.39 3.86 0.39
CA LYS A 137 -27.61 4.23 1.80
C LYS A 137 -27.13 5.64 2.13
N LEU A 138 -26.36 6.28 1.23
CA LEU A 138 -25.97 7.67 1.41
C LEU A 138 -27.11 8.63 1.13
N ALA A 139 -27.15 9.73 1.88
CA ALA A 139 -28.07 10.83 1.62
C ALA A 139 -27.83 11.42 0.21
N PRO A 140 -28.88 11.86 -0.53
CA PRO A 140 -30.28 11.96 -0.08
C PRO A 140 -31.09 10.66 -0.25
N LEU A 141 -30.54 9.60 -0.85
CA LEU A 141 -31.27 8.35 -1.12
C LEU A 141 -31.44 7.51 0.17
N GLY A 142 -30.48 7.57 1.07
CA GLY A 142 -30.47 6.84 2.33
C GLY A 142 -30.21 7.73 3.54
N PRO A 143 -30.19 7.14 4.75
CA PRO A 143 -30.07 7.90 5.98
C PRO A 143 -28.64 8.30 6.35
N VAL A 144 -27.61 7.80 5.64
CA VAL A 144 -26.21 8.02 5.99
C VAL A 144 -25.74 9.36 5.45
N TYR A 145 -25.47 10.30 6.34
CA TYR A 145 -24.94 11.61 5.98
C TYR A 145 -23.43 11.55 5.78
N GLN A 146 -22.95 12.10 4.65
CA GLN A 146 -21.55 12.29 4.34
C GLN A 146 -21.36 13.65 3.68
N ALA A 147 -20.45 14.47 4.21
CA ALA A 147 -20.09 15.76 3.64
C ALA A 147 -18.65 16.12 4.01
N GLY A 148 -18.05 16.99 3.20
CA GLY A 148 -16.75 17.60 3.46
C GLY A 148 -16.66 18.94 2.75
N THR A 149 -16.26 19.99 3.46
CA THR A 149 -16.22 21.36 2.94
C THR A 149 -15.38 21.48 1.66
N LEU A 150 -14.28 20.74 1.55
CA LEU A 150 -13.40 20.73 0.38
C LEU A 150 -13.71 19.62 -0.62
N SER A 151 -14.75 18.81 -0.38
CA SER A 151 -15.14 17.74 -1.32
C SER A 151 -15.54 18.35 -2.67
N GLY A 152 -14.95 17.82 -3.74
CA GLY A 152 -15.23 18.27 -5.10
C GLY A 152 -14.65 19.66 -5.43
N ASN A 153 -13.67 20.17 -4.67
CA ASN A 153 -13.08 21.46 -5.00
C ASN A 153 -12.50 21.46 -6.43
N PRO A 154 -12.72 22.54 -7.20
CA PRO A 154 -12.43 22.51 -8.65
C PRO A 154 -10.96 22.33 -9.00
N VAL A 155 -10.04 22.77 -8.16
CA VAL A 155 -8.60 22.64 -8.40
C VAL A 155 -8.20 21.17 -8.30
N ALA A 156 -8.63 20.47 -7.24
CA ALA A 156 -8.34 19.05 -7.06
C ALA A 156 -9.03 18.19 -8.13
N MET A 157 -10.27 18.55 -8.53
CA MET A 157 -10.97 17.86 -9.61
C MET A 157 -10.26 18.02 -10.94
N ALA A 158 -9.81 19.23 -11.30
CA ALA A 158 -9.07 19.47 -12.52
C ALA A 158 -7.72 18.72 -12.55
N ALA A 159 -6.97 18.76 -11.47
CA ALA A 159 -5.69 18.04 -11.34
C ALA A 159 -5.90 16.53 -11.42
N GLY A 160 -6.89 15.98 -10.71
CA GLY A 160 -7.24 14.57 -10.73
C GLY A 160 -7.69 14.11 -12.13
N LEU A 161 -8.58 14.84 -12.79
CA LEU A 161 -9.01 14.53 -14.16
C LEU A 161 -7.83 14.49 -15.13
N LYS A 162 -6.91 15.47 -15.03
CA LYS A 162 -5.72 15.49 -15.90
C LYS A 162 -4.80 14.32 -15.60
N THR A 163 -4.63 13.95 -14.34
CA THR A 163 -3.85 12.76 -13.96
C THR A 163 -4.47 11.50 -14.54
N LEU A 164 -5.78 11.30 -14.39
CA LEU A 164 -6.49 10.14 -14.94
C LEU A 164 -6.37 10.06 -16.46
N GLU A 165 -6.47 11.19 -17.16
CA GLU A 165 -6.25 11.27 -18.63
C GLU A 165 -4.84 10.78 -19.01
N LEU A 166 -3.81 11.22 -18.29
CA LEU A 166 -2.43 10.86 -18.59
C LEU A 166 -2.15 9.37 -18.31
N ILE A 167 -2.61 8.85 -17.18
CA ILE A 167 -2.36 7.46 -16.80
C ILE A 167 -3.21 6.45 -17.59
N SER A 168 -4.28 6.91 -18.26
CA SER A 168 -5.13 6.07 -19.11
C SER A 168 -4.54 5.83 -20.50
N GLN A 169 -3.41 6.43 -20.82
CA GLN A 169 -2.75 6.21 -22.11
C GLN A 169 -2.21 4.79 -22.23
N ALA A 170 -2.31 4.22 -23.43
CA ALA A 170 -1.80 2.87 -23.69
C ALA A 170 -0.30 2.77 -23.37
N GLY A 171 0.10 1.69 -22.72
CA GLY A 171 1.48 1.42 -22.34
C GLY A 171 2.00 2.19 -21.12
N PHE A 172 1.17 3.06 -20.50
CA PHE A 172 1.60 3.82 -19.34
C PHE A 172 2.06 2.92 -18.20
N TYR A 173 1.25 1.95 -17.80
CA TYR A 173 1.57 1.05 -16.69
C TYR A 173 2.64 0.03 -17.04
N ASP A 174 2.75 -0.39 -18.29
CA ASP A 174 3.85 -1.25 -18.74
C ASP A 174 5.19 -0.52 -18.57
N THR A 175 5.25 0.74 -19.00
CA THR A 175 6.44 1.58 -18.86
C THR A 175 6.76 1.85 -17.38
N LEU A 176 5.76 2.17 -16.56
CA LEU A 176 5.94 2.44 -15.12
C LEU A 176 6.46 1.19 -14.40
N SER A 177 5.87 0.04 -14.67
CA SER A 177 6.28 -1.24 -14.07
C SER A 177 7.69 -1.62 -14.49
N ALA A 178 8.05 -1.46 -15.76
CA ALA A 178 9.39 -1.74 -16.25
C ALA A 178 10.46 -0.85 -15.58
N LYS A 179 10.16 0.45 -15.37
CA LYS A 179 11.04 1.37 -14.64
C LYS A 179 11.23 0.94 -13.19
N THR A 180 10.15 0.56 -12.52
CA THR A 180 10.19 0.08 -11.13
C THR A 180 11.01 -1.21 -11.02
N GLU A 181 10.76 -2.17 -11.89
CA GLU A 181 11.48 -3.44 -11.96
C GLU A 181 12.99 -3.23 -12.19
N ARG A 182 13.35 -2.32 -13.13
CA ARG A 182 14.75 -1.95 -13.39
C ARG A 182 15.44 -1.41 -12.13
N LEU A 183 14.78 -0.50 -11.42
CA LEU A 183 15.32 0.06 -10.17
C LEU A 183 15.55 -1.04 -9.14
N VAL A 184 14.53 -1.82 -8.86
CA VAL A 184 14.54 -2.85 -7.80
C VAL A 184 15.57 -3.94 -8.09
N THR A 185 15.61 -4.43 -9.33
CA THR A 185 16.58 -5.45 -9.78
C THR A 185 18.00 -4.92 -9.70
N GLY A 186 18.22 -3.66 -10.11
CA GLY A 186 19.52 -3.02 -10.03
C GLY A 186 20.02 -2.84 -8.60
N LEU A 187 19.13 -2.38 -7.69
CA LEU A 187 19.46 -2.25 -6.27
C LEU A 187 19.78 -3.61 -5.63
N LYS A 188 18.99 -4.64 -5.92
CA LYS A 188 19.21 -6.00 -5.41
C LYS A 188 20.55 -6.57 -5.90
N ALA A 189 20.86 -6.42 -7.19
CA ALA A 189 22.12 -6.87 -7.77
C ALA A 189 23.33 -6.13 -7.15
N ALA A 190 23.22 -4.82 -6.96
CA ALA A 190 24.28 -4.01 -6.32
C ALA A 190 24.51 -4.41 -4.86
N ALA A 191 23.46 -4.65 -4.08
CA ALA A 191 23.55 -5.13 -2.71
C ALA A 191 24.21 -6.51 -2.66
N GLN A 192 23.80 -7.45 -3.54
CA GLN A 192 24.38 -8.79 -3.63
C GLN A 192 25.89 -8.74 -3.93
N GLN A 193 26.32 -7.89 -4.87
CA GLN A 193 27.73 -7.71 -5.19
C GLN A 193 28.57 -7.19 -4.01
N ALA A 194 27.94 -6.42 -3.13
CA ALA A 194 28.57 -5.90 -1.92
C ALA A 194 28.43 -6.83 -0.70
N GLY A 195 27.79 -7.98 -0.84
CA GLY A 195 27.53 -8.91 0.27
C GLY A 195 26.48 -8.40 1.27
N ILE A 196 25.61 -7.47 0.86
CA ILE A 196 24.56 -6.91 1.71
C ILE A 196 23.26 -7.71 1.49
N PRO A 197 22.67 -8.28 2.55
CA PRO A 197 21.39 -8.97 2.44
C PRO A 197 20.29 -7.94 2.19
N LEU A 198 19.67 -8.01 1.00
CA LEU A 198 18.58 -7.14 0.59
C LEU A 198 17.48 -7.95 -0.11
N SER A 199 16.30 -7.97 0.48
CA SER A 199 15.08 -8.45 -0.14
C SER A 199 14.28 -7.27 -0.68
N THR A 200 13.55 -7.49 -1.75
CA THR A 200 12.80 -6.44 -2.44
C THR A 200 11.46 -6.97 -2.93
N HIS A 201 10.45 -6.09 -2.94
CA HIS A 201 9.18 -6.30 -3.63
C HIS A 201 8.87 -5.12 -4.53
N ASN A 202 8.10 -5.35 -5.58
CA ASN A 202 7.51 -4.29 -6.39
C ASN A 202 6.16 -4.72 -6.98
N VAL A 203 5.25 -3.76 -7.09
CA VAL A 203 3.94 -3.90 -7.73
C VAL A 203 3.61 -2.59 -8.44
N GLY A 204 3.52 -2.61 -9.77
CA GLY A 204 3.32 -1.40 -10.56
C GLY A 204 4.39 -0.34 -10.27
N GLY A 205 3.95 0.84 -9.83
CA GLY A 205 4.84 1.93 -9.43
C GLY A 205 5.31 1.90 -7.97
N MET A 206 4.98 0.84 -7.20
CA MET A 206 5.37 0.68 -5.79
C MET A 206 6.54 -0.27 -5.65
N PHE A 207 7.41 -0.01 -4.68
CA PHE A 207 8.48 -0.95 -4.31
C PHE A 207 8.79 -0.93 -2.82
N GLY A 208 9.42 -1.99 -2.35
CA GLY A 208 9.91 -2.13 -0.98
C GLY A 208 11.36 -2.61 -0.94
N LEU A 209 12.11 -2.11 0.04
CA LEU A 209 13.49 -2.51 0.33
C LEU A 209 13.56 -3.03 1.76
N PHE A 210 14.10 -4.23 1.94
CA PHE A 210 14.20 -4.90 3.22
C PHE A 210 15.63 -5.39 3.45
N PHE A 211 16.34 -4.81 4.39
CA PHE A 211 17.65 -5.32 4.78
C PHE A 211 17.48 -6.55 5.64
N SER A 212 17.43 -7.71 5.01
CA SER A 212 17.11 -8.99 5.64
C SER A 212 17.71 -10.17 4.87
N GLU A 213 18.10 -11.21 5.59
CA GLU A 213 18.48 -12.52 5.03
C GLU A 213 17.23 -13.30 4.53
N THR A 214 16.04 -12.95 5.00
CA THR A 214 14.79 -13.56 4.56
C THR A 214 14.49 -13.18 3.12
N ALA A 215 14.46 -14.16 2.23
CA ALA A 215 14.35 -13.92 0.79
C ALA A 215 12.97 -13.33 0.37
N ASN A 216 11.91 -13.64 1.11
CA ASN A 216 10.56 -13.20 0.80
C ASN A 216 9.86 -12.77 2.08
N ILE A 217 9.68 -11.47 2.25
CA ILE A 217 9.01 -10.85 3.39
C ILE A 217 7.51 -10.77 3.08
N THR A 218 6.69 -11.42 3.88
CA THR A 218 5.24 -11.53 3.62
C THR A 218 4.37 -11.05 4.78
N ARG A 219 4.97 -10.88 5.97
CA ARG A 219 4.25 -10.55 7.20
C ARG A 219 4.92 -9.43 7.96
N PHE A 220 4.13 -8.68 8.72
CA PHE A 220 4.62 -7.57 9.53
C PHE A 220 5.73 -7.98 10.52
N ALA A 221 5.60 -9.16 11.15
CA ALA A 221 6.63 -9.66 12.07
C ALA A 221 8.01 -9.80 11.40
N GLU A 222 8.04 -10.22 10.12
CA GLU A 222 9.28 -10.33 9.33
C GLU A 222 9.86 -8.95 9.02
N VAL A 223 9.00 -7.96 8.72
CA VAL A 223 9.43 -6.56 8.52
C VAL A 223 10.10 -6.00 9.79
N MET A 224 9.53 -6.31 10.96
CA MET A 224 10.09 -5.88 12.25
C MET A 224 11.46 -6.48 12.56
N HIS A 225 11.80 -7.62 11.97
CA HIS A 225 13.11 -8.27 12.12
C HIS A 225 14.15 -7.79 11.10
N CYS A 226 13.77 -6.93 10.14
CA CYS A 226 14.72 -6.33 9.22
C CYS A 226 15.70 -5.39 9.94
N ASP A 227 16.91 -5.25 9.40
CA ASP A 227 17.95 -4.37 9.95
C ASP A 227 17.60 -2.89 9.69
N GLN A 228 16.85 -2.31 10.64
CA GLN A 228 16.42 -0.91 10.57
C GLN A 228 17.59 0.07 10.69
N GLU A 229 18.66 -0.28 11.42
CA GLU A 229 19.83 0.58 11.56
C GLU A 229 20.64 0.63 10.26
N ARG A 230 20.72 -0.48 9.53
CA ARG A 230 21.30 -0.50 8.19
C ARG A 230 20.48 0.34 7.22
N PHE A 231 19.14 0.24 7.28
CA PHE A 231 18.24 1.09 6.48
C PHE A 231 18.50 2.59 6.77
N LYS A 232 18.63 3.00 8.02
CA LYS A 232 18.91 4.40 8.38
C LYS A 232 20.23 4.90 7.78
N ARG A 233 21.31 4.10 7.92
CA ARG A 233 22.60 4.44 7.31
C ARG A 233 22.48 4.57 5.79
N PHE A 234 21.82 3.60 5.15
CA PHE A 234 21.56 3.64 3.70
C PHE A 234 20.76 4.88 3.30
N PHE A 235 19.67 5.16 3.99
CA PHE A 235 18.84 6.35 3.74
C PHE A 235 19.66 7.65 3.80
N HIS A 236 20.43 7.85 4.86
CA HIS A 236 21.23 9.06 5.01
C HIS A 236 22.33 9.17 3.95
N ALA A 237 22.98 8.08 3.60
CA ALA A 237 23.99 8.06 2.56
C ALA A 237 23.39 8.37 1.17
N MET A 238 22.23 7.77 0.84
CA MET A 238 21.49 8.09 -0.39
C MET A 238 21.05 9.55 -0.45
N LEU A 239 20.57 10.08 0.68
CA LEU A 239 20.17 11.49 0.79
C LEU A 239 21.34 12.43 0.55
N ALA A 240 22.53 12.14 1.10
CA ALA A 240 23.74 12.90 0.87
C ALA A 240 24.17 12.92 -0.61
N GLU A 241 23.88 11.85 -1.34
CA GLU A 241 24.08 11.74 -2.79
C GLU A 241 22.93 12.36 -3.60
N GLY A 242 21.95 13.00 -2.97
CA GLY A 242 20.82 13.65 -3.63
C GLY A 242 19.69 12.71 -4.05
N VAL A 243 19.60 11.51 -3.47
CA VAL A 243 18.49 10.58 -3.67
C VAL A 243 17.62 10.53 -2.42
N TYR A 244 16.41 11.08 -2.52
CA TYR A 244 15.48 11.13 -1.40
C TYR A 244 14.55 9.93 -1.42
N LEU A 245 14.77 8.98 -0.53
CA LEU A 245 13.89 7.84 -0.25
C LEU A 245 12.92 8.20 0.89
N ALA A 246 11.94 7.34 1.15
CA ALA A 246 11.11 7.49 2.35
C ALA A 246 11.97 7.33 3.62
N PRO A 247 11.79 8.19 4.65
CA PRO A 247 12.67 8.23 5.83
C PRO A 247 12.39 7.14 6.86
N SER A 248 11.66 6.09 6.48
CA SER A 248 11.28 4.97 7.35
C SER A 248 11.36 3.64 6.61
N ALA A 249 11.91 2.62 7.27
CA ALA A 249 11.94 1.25 6.76
C ALA A 249 10.53 0.62 6.60
N PHE A 250 9.50 1.27 7.15
CA PHE A 250 8.10 0.82 7.07
C PHE A 250 7.32 1.47 5.93
N GLU A 251 7.92 2.38 5.18
CA GLU A 251 7.29 3.08 4.06
C GLU A 251 7.65 2.43 2.74
N ALA A 252 6.67 2.29 1.85
CA ALA A 252 6.90 1.90 0.48
C ALA A 252 7.57 3.05 -0.30
N GLY A 253 8.40 2.69 -1.27
CA GLY A 253 8.93 3.63 -2.26
C GLY A 253 8.05 3.69 -3.50
N PHE A 254 8.17 4.77 -4.27
CA PHE A 254 7.36 5.00 -5.46
C PHE A 254 8.20 5.48 -6.63
N VAL A 255 7.99 4.86 -7.79
CA VAL A 255 8.51 5.32 -9.09
C VAL A 255 7.41 6.09 -9.81
N SER A 256 7.80 7.18 -10.47
CA SER A 256 6.94 7.96 -11.35
C SER A 256 7.36 7.77 -12.80
N ILE A 257 6.42 7.90 -13.72
CA ILE A 257 6.72 7.92 -15.17
C ILE A 257 7.68 9.06 -15.55
N ALA A 258 7.72 10.12 -14.74
CA ALA A 258 8.61 11.26 -14.93
C ALA A 258 10.08 10.96 -14.64
N HIS A 259 10.38 9.92 -13.86
CA HIS A 259 11.77 9.47 -13.70
C HIS A 259 12.30 8.97 -15.04
N THR A 260 13.41 9.52 -15.49
CA THR A 260 14.10 9.05 -16.68
C THR A 260 14.90 7.78 -16.39
N ASP A 261 15.31 7.06 -17.43
CA ASP A 261 16.22 5.91 -17.27
C ASP A 261 17.55 6.34 -16.65
N ALA A 262 18.01 7.55 -16.97
CA ALA A 262 19.23 8.13 -16.36
C ALA A 262 19.08 8.37 -14.85
N ASP A 263 17.91 8.80 -14.37
CA ASP A 263 17.64 8.96 -12.94
C ASP A 263 17.69 7.60 -12.22
N ILE A 264 17.12 6.57 -12.83
CA ILE A 264 17.11 5.20 -12.28
C ILE A 264 18.53 4.64 -12.26
N ASP A 265 19.29 4.76 -13.34
CA ASP A 265 20.66 4.26 -13.43
C ASP A 265 21.59 4.99 -12.47
N SER A 266 21.44 6.32 -12.36
CA SER A 266 22.17 7.12 -11.37
C SER A 266 21.86 6.70 -9.94
N THR A 267 20.59 6.40 -9.63
CA THR A 267 20.17 5.91 -8.31
C THR A 267 20.82 4.56 -7.99
N ILE A 268 20.81 3.63 -8.94
CA ILE A 268 21.45 2.31 -8.78
C ILE A 268 22.95 2.45 -8.60
N ALA A 269 23.63 3.28 -9.38
CA ALA A 269 25.07 3.49 -9.29
C ALA A 269 25.49 4.08 -7.93
N LYS A 270 24.74 5.06 -7.41
CA LYS A 270 24.95 5.63 -6.08
C LYS A 270 24.76 4.60 -4.99
N ALA A 271 23.67 3.84 -5.06
CA ALA A 271 23.43 2.74 -4.13
C ALA A 271 24.55 1.71 -4.15
N ALA A 272 25.06 1.33 -5.33
CA ALA A 272 26.16 0.38 -5.48
C ALA A 272 27.46 0.88 -4.82
N ALA A 273 27.74 2.18 -4.88
CA ALA A 273 28.88 2.78 -4.18
C ALA A 273 28.68 2.74 -2.66
N ILE A 274 27.49 3.06 -2.19
CA ILE A 274 27.12 3.09 -0.77
C ILE A 274 27.16 1.68 -0.15
N PHE A 275 26.63 0.66 -0.82
CA PHE A 275 26.62 -0.71 -0.31
C PHE A 275 27.99 -1.26 0.03
N LYS A 276 29.07 -0.79 -0.64
CA LYS A 276 30.45 -1.22 -0.35
C LYS A 276 30.95 -0.78 1.03
N HIS A 277 30.26 0.17 1.66
CA HIS A 277 30.66 0.78 2.95
C HIS A 277 29.54 0.67 4.01
N LEU A 278 28.48 -0.07 3.71
CA LEU A 278 27.30 -0.21 4.57
C LEU A 278 27.42 -1.43 5.49
#